data_203fc560e46019186876881307c9686c
#
_entry.id   203fc560e46019186876881307c9686c
#
_cell.length_a   1.000
_cell.length_b   1.000
_cell.length_c   1.000
_cell.angle_alpha   90.00
_cell.angle_beta   90.00
_cell.angle_gamma   90.00
#
_symmetry.space_group_name_H-M   'P 1'
#
loop_
_entity.id
_entity.type
_entity.pdbx_description
1 polymer ?
#
loop_
_entity_poly.entity_id
_entity_poly.type
_entity_poly.pdbx_seq_one_letter_code
_entity_poly.pdbx_strand_id
1 'polypeptide(L)'
;MPGANGLAALWKQPRDPSVSTPSPVAALLAAAALVQPGAADGRPWTAASSDPRTLGWMQGAPPPAERVIVFGDPQAFTFPRLRWSVCHTDQLMPTRAVSRGLTPVRPLPRRERTDLDAVRFQPWGASQPMTWGQAFDANFTDGVVVLHGGAVVYERYAGCLGPTGRHAAMSLTKSLVGLLGEMLVAEGVLQADAPVRATIPELAGSAFGDATVRQVLDMTTALDYSEDYADPEAGVWQHAAAGNALPKPSDYSGPRTYFEFLQTVQRKGEQGRAFGYRTVNTDVLGWLISRATGQSLTEVMAERLWSRLGADAGAFFSVDSIGTPFAGGGFNASLRDMARVGQLMLDEGRIGDEQVIPAAVIRGIRAGGERAAFARAGYRQLQGWSYRGMWWVSHDANGTYMARGVHGQSLWIDPAAGVVIARFASHPVAGNADNDATTLPAYQAISRHLQGR
;
A
#
# COMPACT_ATOMS: atom_id res chain seq x y z
N MET A 1 -46.02 14.86 -11.66
CA MET A 1 -44.89 14.36 -12.46
C MET A 1 -44.33 15.52 -13.27
N PRO A 2 -43.15 16.07 -12.96
CA PRO A 2 -42.29 16.76 -13.92
C PRO A 2 -40.97 16.00 -14.10
N GLY A 3 -40.55 16.00 -15.38
CA GLY A 3 -39.67 15.08 -16.04
C GLY A 3 -38.17 15.13 -15.71
N ALA A 4 -37.56 14.01 -16.04
CA ALA A 4 -36.16 13.66 -15.99
C ALA A 4 -35.29 14.37 -17.06
N ASN A 5 -35.15 15.69 -17.01
CA ASN A 5 -34.37 16.44 -18.01
C ASN A 5 -33.26 17.35 -17.42
N GLY A 6 -32.82 17.12 -16.17
CA GLY A 6 -31.85 17.99 -15.50
C GLY A 6 -30.36 17.60 -15.64
N LEU A 7 -30.02 16.38 -16.04
CA LEU A 7 -28.61 15.87 -16.05
C LEU A 7 -27.88 15.96 -17.40
N ALA A 8 -28.62 16.30 -18.48
CA ALA A 8 -28.01 16.37 -19.82
C ALA A 8 -27.43 17.74 -20.20
N ALA A 9 -27.58 18.76 -19.36
CA ALA A 9 -27.25 20.16 -19.71
C ALA A 9 -25.80 20.57 -19.35
N LEU A 10 -25.01 19.76 -18.65
CA LEU A 10 -23.65 20.09 -18.25
C LEU A 10 -22.57 19.77 -19.29
N TRP A 11 -22.94 19.22 -20.47
CA TRP A 11 -21.97 18.73 -21.46
C TRP A 11 -21.92 19.50 -22.77
N LYS A 12 -22.54 20.69 -22.86
CA LYS A 12 -22.51 21.51 -24.10
C LYS A 12 -21.94 22.90 -23.83
N GLN A 13 -20.61 23.00 -23.81
CA GLN A 13 -19.89 24.23 -24.16
C GLN A 13 -19.04 23.98 -25.41
N PRO A 14 -19.00 24.91 -26.38
CA PRO A 14 -18.14 24.77 -27.58
C PRO A 14 -16.67 24.82 -27.18
N ARG A 15 -15.88 23.84 -27.63
CA ARG A 15 -14.42 23.74 -27.37
C ARG A 15 -13.68 24.64 -28.34
N ASP A 16 -12.73 25.43 -27.83
CA ASP A 16 -11.69 26.12 -28.61
C ASP A 16 -10.67 25.06 -29.09
N PRO A 17 -10.43 24.88 -30.37
CA PRO A 17 -9.55 23.84 -30.91
C PRO A 17 -8.05 24.08 -30.66
N SER A 18 -7.64 25.18 -30.04
CA SER A 18 -6.23 25.57 -29.85
C SER A 18 -5.67 25.23 -28.46
N VAL A 19 -6.49 24.74 -27.52
CA VAL A 19 -6.04 24.31 -26.18
C VAL A 19 -6.11 22.79 -26.13
N SER A 20 -4.98 22.11 -26.12
CA SER A 20 -4.88 20.69 -25.78
C SER A 20 -5.25 20.51 -24.32
N THR A 21 -6.53 20.35 -24.04
CA THR A 21 -6.99 19.96 -22.70
C THR A 21 -6.48 18.55 -22.41
N PRO A 22 -5.85 18.30 -21.25
CA PRO A 22 -5.51 16.95 -20.84
C PRO A 22 -6.78 16.08 -20.87
N SER A 23 -6.63 14.81 -21.26
CA SER A 23 -7.72 13.85 -21.29
C SER A 23 -8.47 13.91 -19.94
N PRO A 24 -9.82 13.83 -19.91
CA PRO A 24 -10.58 13.82 -18.67
C PRO A 24 -10.07 12.76 -17.66
N VAL A 25 -9.47 11.68 -18.14
CA VAL A 25 -8.85 10.63 -17.34
C VAL A 25 -7.52 11.09 -16.71
N ALA A 26 -6.71 11.88 -17.42
CA ALA A 26 -5.50 12.49 -16.86
C ALA A 26 -5.86 13.56 -15.83
N ALA A 27 -6.91 14.33 -16.03
CA ALA A 27 -7.42 15.30 -15.06
C ALA A 27 -7.99 14.62 -13.79
N LEU A 28 -8.65 13.46 -13.93
CA LEU A 28 -9.14 12.65 -12.81
C LEU A 28 -8.01 12.14 -11.90
N LEU A 29 -6.83 11.91 -12.44
CA LEU A 29 -5.70 11.28 -11.74
C LEU A 29 -4.64 12.28 -11.31
N ALA A 30 -4.43 13.37 -12.04
CA ALA A 30 -3.57 14.47 -11.63
C ALA A 30 -4.10 15.19 -10.37
N ALA A 31 -5.40 15.19 -10.15
CA ALA A 31 -6.01 15.72 -8.93
C ALA A 31 -5.58 14.96 -7.66
N ALA A 32 -5.24 13.68 -7.76
CA ALA A 32 -4.82 12.87 -6.61
C ALA A 32 -3.40 13.22 -6.10
N ALA A 33 -2.58 13.88 -6.91
CA ALA A 33 -1.21 14.26 -6.54
C ALA A 33 -1.08 15.69 -6.00
N LEU A 34 -2.10 16.53 -6.19
CA LEU A 34 -2.06 17.92 -5.72
C LEU A 34 -2.38 17.96 -4.23
N VAL A 35 -1.38 18.28 -3.42
CA VAL A 35 -1.59 18.74 -2.04
C VAL A 35 -2.49 19.96 -2.11
N GLN A 36 -3.72 19.87 -1.59
CA GLN A 36 -4.60 21.02 -1.51
C GLN A 36 -3.94 22.10 -0.63
N PRO A 37 -3.83 23.35 -1.08
CA PRO A 37 -3.32 24.42 -0.25
C PRO A 37 -4.24 24.59 0.96
N GLY A 38 -3.70 24.40 2.16
CA GLY A 38 -4.28 24.71 3.47
C GLY A 38 -5.79 24.53 3.70
N ALA A 39 -6.23 24.66 4.92
CA ALA A 39 -7.65 24.79 5.27
C ALA A 39 -8.24 26.09 4.65
N ALA A 40 -9.57 26.20 4.63
CA ALA A 40 -10.27 27.36 4.07
C ALA A 40 -9.83 28.73 4.65
N ASP A 41 -9.21 28.73 5.83
CA ASP A 41 -8.61 29.90 6.50
C ASP A 41 -7.13 30.16 6.14
N GLY A 42 -6.58 29.42 5.16
CA GLY A 42 -5.19 29.53 4.69
C GLY A 42 -4.14 28.90 5.61
N ARG A 43 -4.54 28.28 6.73
CA ARG A 43 -3.60 27.59 7.63
C ARG A 43 -3.23 26.22 7.11
N PRO A 44 -2.04 25.69 7.44
CA PRO A 44 -1.70 24.30 7.15
C PRO A 44 -2.69 23.34 7.81
N TRP A 45 -3.03 22.27 7.10
CA TRP A 45 -3.83 21.21 7.69
C TRP A 45 -3.11 20.56 8.87
N THR A 46 -3.87 20.25 9.92
CA THR A 46 -3.45 19.41 11.04
C THR A 46 -4.29 18.12 11.04
N ALA A 47 -3.86 17.12 11.80
CA ALA A 47 -4.65 15.89 11.97
C ALA A 47 -6.07 16.20 12.49
N ALA A 48 -6.20 17.16 13.42
CA ALA A 48 -7.48 17.57 14.00
C ALA A 48 -8.35 18.38 13.03
N SER A 49 -7.79 19.38 12.31
CA SER A 49 -8.56 20.23 11.41
C SER A 49 -9.02 19.49 10.14
N SER A 50 -8.31 18.42 9.75
CA SER A 50 -8.65 17.56 8.60
C SER A 50 -9.35 16.26 8.99
N ASP A 51 -9.72 16.07 10.26
CA ASP A 51 -10.45 14.87 10.70
C ASP A 51 -11.79 14.77 9.95
N PRO A 52 -12.13 13.60 9.37
CA PRO A 52 -13.37 13.40 8.61
C PRO A 52 -14.63 13.77 9.39
N ARG A 53 -14.64 13.57 10.71
CA ARG A 53 -15.76 13.90 11.57
C ARG A 53 -15.88 15.42 11.76
N THR A 54 -14.74 16.11 11.93
CA THR A 54 -14.68 17.58 12.01
C THR A 54 -15.17 18.22 10.70
N LEU A 55 -14.78 17.67 9.56
CA LEU A 55 -15.19 18.14 8.23
C LEU A 55 -16.62 17.68 7.86
N GLY A 56 -17.19 16.73 8.58
CA GLY A 56 -18.55 16.24 8.38
C GLY A 56 -18.74 15.45 7.07
N TRP A 57 -17.67 14.81 6.53
CA TRP A 57 -17.80 13.98 5.34
C TRP A 57 -18.85 12.90 5.51
N MET A 58 -19.77 12.77 4.54
CA MET A 58 -20.86 11.79 4.50
C MET A 58 -21.80 11.83 5.72
N GLN A 59 -21.84 12.93 6.48
CA GLN A 59 -22.72 13.09 7.66
C GLN A 59 -23.97 13.88 7.31
N GLY A 60 -25.11 13.40 7.79
CA GLY A 60 -26.43 13.97 7.55
C GLY A 60 -27.36 13.00 6.82
N ALA A 61 -28.68 13.32 6.76
CA ALA A 61 -29.70 12.52 6.09
C ALA A 61 -30.68 13.42 5.31
N PRO A 62 -30.34 13.84 4.08
CA PRO A 62 -29.12 13.57 3.31
C PRO A 62 -27.91 14.41 3.79
N PRO A 63 -26.68 13.98 3.49
CA PRO A 63 -25.52 14.83 3.69
C PRO A 63 -25.59 16.06 2.76
N PRO A 64 -25.07 17.24 3.18
CA PRO A 64 -24.89 18.38 2.30
C PRO A 64 -24.04 18.02 1.06
N ALA A 65 -24.40 18.55 -0.11
CA ALA A 65 -23.79 18.17 -1.39
C ALA A 65 -22.26 18.31 -1.41
N GLU A 66 -21.74 19.36 -0.78
CA GLU A 66 -20.31 19.64 -0.67
C GLU A 66 -19.53 18.65 0.23
N ARG A 67 -20.26 17.85 1.04
CA ARG A 67 -19.72 16.81 1.94
C ARG A 67 -19.91 15.39 1.44
N VAL A 68 -20.45 15.25 0.25
CA VAL A 68 -20.68 13.93 -0.36
C VAL A 68 -19.41 13.46 -1.06
N ILE A 69 -19.01 12.20 -0.82
CA ILE A 69 -17.92 11.48 -1.48
C ILE A 69 -18.54 10.20 -2.05
N VAL A 70 -18.53 10.04 -3.37
CA VAL A 70 -19.20 8.92 -4.03
C VAL A 70 -18.28 8.19 -5.00
N PHE A 71 -18.71 7.02 -5.44
CA PHE A 71 -18.08 6.29 -6.53
C PHE A 71 -17.97 7.19 -7.77
N GLY A 72 -16.75 7.23 -8.34
CA GLY A 72 -16.46 8.07 -9.50
C GLY A 72 -16.12 9.52 -9.17
N ASP A 73 -16.11 9.94 -7.90
CA ASP A 73 -15.61 11.26 -7.52
C ASP A 73 -14.09 11.33 -7.77
N PRO A 74 -13.63 12.19 -8.70
CA PRO A 74 -12.22 12.31 -9.04
C PRO A 74 -11.36 12.80 -7.87
N GLN A 75 -11.97 13.44 -6.88
CA GLN A 75 -11.28 13.99 -5.72
C GLN A 75 -11.37 13.07 -4.50
N ALA A 76 -12.01 11.91 -4.58
CA ALA A 76 -12.21 11.03 -3.44
C ALA A 76 -10.91 10.69 -2.71
N PHE A 77 -9.81 10.48 -3.42
CA PHE A 77 -8.50 10.16 -2.87
C PHE A 77 -7.54 11.36 -2.81
N THR A 78 -8.03 12.60 -2.96
CA THR A 78 -7.25 13.80 -2.69
C THR A 78 -7.41 14.23 -1.23
N PHE A 79 -6.37 14.84 -0.64
CA PHE A 79 -6.45 15.37 0.71
C PHE A 79 -7.30 16.66 0.74
N PRO A 80 -8.22 16.85 1.71
CA PRO A 80 -8.44 16.05 2.93
C PRO A 80 -9.49 14.93 2.79
N ARG A 81 -10.18 14.76 1.65
CA ARG A 81 -11.17 13.69 1.42
C ARG A 81 -10.53 12.30 1.56
N LEU A 82 -9.25 12.15 1.18
CA LEU A 82 -8.44 10.95 1.37
C LEU A 82 -8.62 10.35 2.78
N ARG A 83 -8.67 11.20 3.82
CA ARG A 83 -8.79 10.77 5.22
C ARG A 83 -10.09 10.02 5.54
N TRP A 84 -11.14 10.22 4.75
CA TRP A 84 -12.36 9.44 4.80
C TRP A 84 -12.29 8.23 3.88
N SER A 85 -11.83 8.43 2.66
CA SER A 85 -11.88 7.44 1.58
C SER A 85 -11.04 6.20 1.84
N VAL A 86 -9.91 6.33 2.55
CA VAL A 86 -9.04 5.18 2.88
C VAL A 86 -9.69 4.14 3.77
N CYS A 87 -10.75 4.50 4.50
CA CYS A 87 -11.55 3.55 5.28
C CYS A 87 -12.82 3.06 4.55
N HIS A 88 -13.12 3.64 3.38
CA HIS A 88 -14.40 3.40 2.66
C HIS A 88 -14.15 3.04 1.19
N THR A 89 -13.01 2.40 0.90
CA THR A 89 -12.62 2.01 -0.46
C THR A 89 -13.67 1.12 -1.12
N ASP A 90 -14.33 0.25 -0.37
CA ASP A 90 -15.40 -0.64 -0.83
C ASP A 90 -16.71 0.09 -1.19
N GLN A 91 -16.86 1.34 -0.79
CA GLN A 91 -17.97 2.22 -1.21
C GLN A 91 -17.60 3.06 -2.45
N LEU A 92 -16.31 3.14 -2.78
CA LEU A 92 -15.80 4.02 -3.83
C LEU A 92 -15.25 3.26 -5.05
N MET A 93 -15.05 1.95 -4.94
CA MET A 93 -14.47 1.11 -6.00
C MET A 93 -15.08 -0.29 -5.97
N PRO A 94 -15.18 -0.98 -7.12
CA PRO A 94 -15.42 -2.42 -7.15
C PRO A 94 -14.31 -3.15 -6.39
N THR A 95 -14.72 -4.17 -5.62
CA THR A 95 -13.81 -4.94 -4.78
C THR A 95 -14.06 -6.44 -4.89
N ARG A 96 -13.03 -7.23 -4.57
CA ARG A 96 -13.12 -8.68 -4.44
C ARG A 96 -12.66 -9.10 -3.06
N ALA A 97 -13.51 -9.85 -2.36
CA ALA A 97 -13.29 -10.26 -0.99
C ALA A 97 -12.13 -11.27 -0.86
N VAL A 98 -11.40 -11.16 0.25
CA VAL A 98 -10.44 -12.15 0.75
C VAL A 98 -11.05 -12.73 2.03
N SER A 99 -11.49 -13.98 1.95
CA SER A 99 -12.15 -14.65 3.06
C SER A 99 -11.19 -14.91 4.22
N ARG A 100 -11.64 -14.66 5.44
CA ARG A 100 -10.92 -15.11 6.64
C ARG A 100 -11.12 -16.60 6.97
N GLY A 101 -11.94 -17.29 6.20
CA GLY A 101 -12.32 -18.66 6.47
C GLY A 101 -13.12 -18.84 7.77
N LEU A 102 -13.12 -20.05 8.29
CA LEU A 102 -13.80 -20.45 9.52
C LEU A 102 -12.84 -20.61 10.71
N THR A 103 -11.55 -20.39 10.52
CA THR A 103 -10.55 -20.46 11.58
C THR A 103 -10.96 -19.53 12.75
N PRO A 104 -10.95 -20.01 13.99
CA PRO A 104 -11.22 -19.15 15.14
C PRO A 104 -10.32 -17.93 15.16
N VAL A 105 -10.89 -16.79 15.59
CA VAL A 105 -10.11 -15.56 15.75
C VAL A 105 -8.99 -15.80 16.77
N ARG A 106 -7.75 -15.50 16.38
CA ARG A 106 -6.61 -15.59 17.29
C ARG A 106 -6.56 -14.34 18.18
N PRO A 107 -6.76 -14.49 19.50
CA PRO A 107 -6.69 -13.36 20.40
C PRO A 107 -5.32 -12.68 20.33
N LEU A 108 -5.30 -11.36 20.48
CA LEU A 108 -4.10 -10.59 20.75
C LEU A 108 -4.11 -10.25 22.24
N PRO A 109 -3.28 -10.93 23.09
CA PRO A 109 -3.19 -10.62 24.50
C PRO A 109 -2.84 -9.14 24.71
N ARG A 110 -3.30 -8.52 25.80
CA ARG A 110 -3.05 -7.11 26.09
C ARG A 110 -2.15 -6.98 27.32
N ARG A 111 -1.11 -6.14 27.18
CA ARG A 111 -0.19 -5.72 28.24
C ARG A 111 0.08 -4.23 28.06
N GLU A 112 -0.96 -3.42 28.18
CA GLU A 112 -0.92 -2.00 27.87
C GLU A 112 0.17 -1.25 28.64
N ARG A 113 0.87 -0.37 27.92
CA ARG A 113 1.91 0.51 28.40
C ARG A 113 1.45 1.96 28.22
N THR A 114 1.20 2.64 29.34
CA THR A 114 0.73 4.03 29.36
C THR A 114 1.84 5.05 29.16
N ASP A 115 3.10 4.61 29.23
CA ASP A 115 4.29 5.44 29.08
C ASP A 115 4.74 5.67 27.63
N LEU A 116 4.19 4.90 26.67
CA LEU A 116 4.69 4.95 25.28
C LEU A 116 4.45 6.31 24.60
N ASP A 117 3.35 7.01 24.88
CA ASP A 117 3.11 8.34 24.34
C ASP A 117 4.22 9.36 24.69
N ALA A 118 4.88 9.17 25.84
CA ALA A 118 5.94 10.02 26.32
C ALA A 118 7.33 9.66 25.82
N VAL A 119 7.50 8.53 25.12
CA VAL A 119 8.78 8.09 24.57
C VAL A 119 9.30 9.15 23.60
N ARG A 120 10.49 9.71 23.90
CA ARG A 120 11.12 10.78 23.14
C ARG A 120 12.08 10.23 22.09
N PHE A 121 12.13 10.90 20.97
CA PHE A 121 13.11 10.65 19.91
C PHE A 121 13.52 11.95 19.22
N GLN A 122 14.61 11.89 18.48
CA GLN A 122 15.07 13.00 17.66
C GLN A 122 14.68 12.74 16.21
N PRO A 123 13.74 13.49 15.61
CA PRO A 123 13.48 13.40 14.17
C PRO A 123 14.73 13.75 13.36
N TRP A 124 14.90 13.13 12.21
CA TRP A 124 16.06 13.43 11.36
C TRP A 124 16.01 14.88 10.86
N GLY A 125 17.13 15.58 11.03
CA GLY A 125 17.26 16.97 10.58
C GLY A 125 16.54 18.01 11.45
N ALA A 126 15.78 17.60 12.48
CA ALA A 126 15.14 18.55 13.40
C ALA A 126 16.06 18.92 14.56
N SER A 127 15.94 20.16 15.06
CA SER A 127 16.65 20.63 16.25
C SER A 127 15.96 20.25 17.56
N GLN A 128 14.66 19.99 17.53
CA GLN A 128 13.86 19.68 18.71
C GLN A 128 13.43 18.21 18.73
N PRO A 129 13.46 17.55 19.88
CA PRO A 129 12.94 16.22 20.04
C PRO A 129 11.41 16.21 19.93
N MET A 130 10.87 15.07 19.57
CA MET A 130 9.44 14.81 19.48
C MET A 130 9.10 13.59 20.36
N THR A 131 7.85 13.51 20.83
CA THR A 131 7.35 12.29 21.50
C THR A 131 6.61 11.38 20.50
N TRP A 132 6.46 10.11 20.87
CA TRP A 132 5.65 9.16 20.11
C TRP A 132 4.22 9.67 19.89
N GLY A 133 3.57 10.18 20.95
CA GLY A 133 2.23 10.76 20.86
C GLY A 133 2.16 11.97 19.90
N GLN A 134 3.17 12.84 19.89
CA GLN A 134 3.27 13.96 18.94
C GLN A 134 3.47 13.47 17.51
N ALA A 135 4.29 12.42 17.30
CA ALA A 135 4.51 11.84 15.99
C ALA A 135 3.23 11.21 15.41
N PHE A 136 2.37 10.65 16.25
CA PHE A 136 1.07 10.13 15.83
C PHE A 136 0.24 11.20 15.10
N ASP A 137 0.10 12.36 15.72
CA ASP A 137 -0.69 13.48 15.18
C ASP A 137 0.02 14.17 14.00
N ALA A 138 1.32 14.42 14.11
CA ALA A 138 2.13 15.07 13.07
C ALA A 138 2.16 14.30 11.74
N ASN A 139 2.04 12.96 11.81
CA ASN A 139 2.05 12.10 10.64
C ASN A 139 0.64 11.68 10.18
N PHE A 140 -0.43 12.35 10.62
CA PHE A 140 -1.82 12.04 10.23
C PHE A 140 -2.14 10.55 10.37
N THR A 141 -1.71 9.95 11.49
CA THR A 141 -1.94 8.53 11.77
C THR A 141 -3.43 8.30 12.06
N ASP A 142 -4.03 7.34 11.37
CA ASP A 142 -5.42 6.93 11.58
C ASP A 142 -5.51 5.74 12.55
N GLY A 143 -4.44 4.97 12.67
CA GLY A 143 -4.33 3.93 13.67
C GLY A 143 -2.94 3.35 13.78
N VAL A 144 -2.57 2.94 15.01
CA VAL A 144 -1.34 2.22 15.28
C VAL A 144 -1.55 1.14 16.35
N VAL A 145 -1.01 -0.04 16.09
CA VAL A 145 -0.92 -1.15 17.05
C VAL A 145 0.54 -1.51 17.20
N VAL A 146 1.01 -1.57 18.45
CA VAL A 146 2.35 -2.06 18.81
C VAL A 146 2.21 -3.37 19.54
N LEU A 147 2.84 -4.42 19.00
CA LEU A 147 3.02 -5.70 19.69
C LEU A 147 4.42 -5.79 20.26
N HIS A 148 4.55 -6.35 21.48
CA HIS A 148 5.82 -6.72 22.08
C HIS A 148 5.67 -8.10 22.75
N GLY A 149 6.51 -9.04 22.36
CA GLY A 149 6.41 -10.42 22.82
C GLY A 149 5.02 -11.05 22.57
N GLY A 150 4.40 -10.77 21.42
CA GLY A 150 3.10 -11.29 21.02
C GLY A 150 1.88 -10.63 21.69
N ALA A 151 2.07 -9.63 22.56
CA ALA A 151 0.97 -8.92 23.22
C ALA A 151 0.86 -7.47 22.73
N VAL A 152 -0.37 -6.96 22.64
CA VAL A 152 -0.64 -5.55 22.38
C VAL A 152 -0.17 -4.73 23.59
N VAL A 153 0.83 -3.88 23.39
CA VAL A 153 1.33 -2.95 24.40
C VAL A 153 0.83 -1.53 24.19
N TYR A 154 0.40 -1.20 22.95
CA TYR A 154 -0.16 0.09 22.61
C TYR A 154 -1.13 -0.04 21.43
N GLU A 155 -2.26 0.66 21.51
CA GLU A 155 -3.24 0.70 20.45
C GLU A 155 -3.98 2.04 20.50
N ARG A 156 -3.96 2.80 19.38
CA ARG A 156 -4.62 4.10 19.26
C ARG A 156 -5.22 4.25 17.88
N TYR A 157 -6.40 4.89 17.80
CA TYR A 157 -7.15 5.16 16.57
C TYR A 157 -7.54 6.64 16.49
N ALA A 158 -7.66 7.14 15.26
CA ALA A 158 -8.11 8.48 14.93
C ALA A 158 -8.73 8.51 13.51
N GLY A 159 -9.19 9.69 13.08
CA GLY A 159 -9.74 9.86 11.73
C GLY A 159 -10.93 8.96 11.45
N CYS A 160 -10.89 8.27 10.32
CA CYS A 160 -11.95 7.36 9.92
C CYS A 160 -11.84 5.95 10.55
N LEU A 161 -10.67 5.61 11.11
CA LEU A 161 -10.39 4.23 11.54
C LEU A 161 -10.84 3.97 12.97
N GLY A 162 -11.37 2.78 13.19
CA GLY A 162 -11.67 2.21 14.51
C GLY A 162 -11.21 0.77 14.61
N PRO A 163 -11.36 0.13 15.77
CA PRO A 163 -10.85 -1.23 16.04
C PRO A 163 -11.32 -2.30 15.05
N THR A 164 -12.51 -2.14 14.48
CA THR A 164 -13.14 -3.08 13.55
C THR A 164 -13.15 -2.57 12.11
N GLY A 165 -12.68 -1.33 11.89
CA GLY A 165 -12.62 -0.71 10.57
C GLY A 165 -11.55 -1.36 9.69
N ARG A 166 -11.76 -1.29 8.37
CA ARG A 166 -10.73 -1.61 7.37
C ARG A 166 -10.14 -0.31 6.84
N HIS A 167 -8.91 -0.39 6.38
CA HIS A 167 -8.18 0.73 5.82
C HIS A 167 -7.40 0.27 4.60
N ALA A 168 -7.25 1.14 3.61
CA ALA A 168 -6.41 0.88 2.46
C ALA A 168 -4.94 0.70 2.89
N ALA A 169 -4.37 -0.46 2.62
CA ALA A 169 -2.98 -0.77 2.93
C ALA A 169 -2.00 -0.11 1.94
N MET A 170 -2.52 0.44 0.83
CA MET A 170 -1.72 1.02 -0.23
C MET A 170 -0.59 0.05 -0.64
N SER A 171 0.60 0.54 -0.88
CA SER A 171 1.73 -0.29 -1.33
C SER A 171 2.25 -1.31 -0.30
N LEU A 172 1.80 -1.29 0.96
CA LEU A 172 2.03 -2.40 1.88
C LEU A 172 1.48 -3.73 1.32
N THR A 173 0.44 -3.65 0.48
CA THR A 173 -0.08 -4.75 -0.33
C THR A 173 1.01 -5.53 -1.05
N LYS A 174 2.02 -4.83 -1.61
CA LYS A 174 3.11 -5.44 -2.37
C LYS A 174 3.87 -6.49 -1.55
N SER A 175 4.11 -6.18 -0.27
CA SER A 175 4.84 -7.09 0.62
C SER A 175 4.05 -8.37 0.90
N LEU A 176 2.71 -8.28 0.97
CA LEU A 176 1.85 -9.46 1.12
C LEU A 176 1.84 -10.31 -0.15
N VAL A 177 1.73 -9.68 -1.32
CA VAL A 177 1.78 -10.37 -2.62
C VAL A 177 3.18 -10.96 -2.86
N GLY A 178 4.24 -10.22 -2.48
CA GLY A 178 5.62 -10.71 -2.52
C GLY A 178 5.83 -11.94 -1.65
N LEU A 179 5.24 -11.94 -0.44
CA LEU A 179 5.28 -13.09 0.47
C LEU A 179 4.65 -14.34 -0.17
N LEU A 180 3.50 -14.20 -0.83
CA LEU A 180 2.88 -15.31 -1.58
C LEU A 180 3.78 -15.78 -2.72
N GLY A 181 4.39 -14.86 -3.46
CA GLY A 181 5.35 -15.18 -4.52
C GLY A 181 6.55 -15.96 -4.00
N GLU A 182 7.15 -15.54 -2.88
CA GLU A 182 8.28 -16.25 -2.26
C GLU A 182 7.88 -17.64 -1.73
N MET A 183 6.66 -17.79 -1.21
CA MET A 183 6.13 -19.11 -0.82
C MET A 183 6.03 -20.04 -2.03
N LEU A 184 5.48 -19.56 -3.16
CA LEU A 184 5.37 -20.36 -4.38
C LEU A 184 6.73 -20.68 -5.01
N VAL A 185 7.73 -19.80 -4.84
CA VAL A 185 9.12 -20.08 -5.23
C VAL A 185 9.70 -21.18 -4.34
N ALA A 186 9.49 -21.13 -3.03
CA ALA A 186 9.99 -22.13 -2.10
C ALA A 186 9.34 -23.50 -2.31
N GLU A 187 8.09 -23.52 -2.78
CA GLU A 187 7.34 -24.75 -3.15
C GLU A 187 7.72 -25.28 -4.55
N GLY A 188 8.50 -24.54 -5.32
CA GLY A 188 8.86 -24.92 -6.70
C GLY A 188 7.75 -24.71 -7.74
N VAL A 189 6.63 -24.07 -7.36
CA VAL A 189 5.52 -23.72 -8.25
C VAL A 189 5.92 -22.58 -9.20
N LEU A 190 6.67 -21.62 -8.68
CA LEU A 190 7.34 -20.59 -9.48
C LEU A 190 8.86 -20.84 -9.47
N GLN A 191 9.50 -20.72 -10.63
CA GLN A 191 10.94 -20.84 -10.75
C GLN A 191 11.57 -19.43 -10.72
N ALA A 192 12.38 -19.13 -9.71
CA ALA A 192 12.93 -17.80 -9.48
C ALA A 192 13.71 -17.24 -10.67
N ASP A 193 14.47 -18.09 -11.35
CA ASP A 193 15.36 -17.74 -12.48
C ASP A 193 14.67 -17.85 -13.84
N ALA A 194 13.43 -18.38 -13.89
CA ALA A 194 12.69 -18.48 -15.14
C ALA A 194 12.27 -17.08 -15.63
N PRO A 195 12.30 -16.82 -16.94
CA PRO A 195 11.78 -15.59 -17.51
C PRO A 195 10.25 -15.56 -17.39
N VAL A 196 9.70 -14.37 -17.13
CA VAL A 196 8.24 -14.15 -16.97
C VAL A 196 7.45 -14.73 -18.14
N ARG A 197 7.95 -14.60 -19.39
CA ARG A 197 7.29 -15.15 -20.59
C ARG A 197 7.07 -16.66 -20.57
N ALA A 198 7.82 -17.39 -19.75
CA ALA A 198 7.61 -18.83 -19.63
C ALA A 198 6.27 -19.17 -18.97
N THR A 199 5.80 -18.31 -18.06
CA THR A 199 4.51 -18.46 -17.37
C THR A 199 3.43 -17.55 -17.99
N ILE A 200 3.82 -16.38 -18.49
CA ILE A 200 2.92 -15.38 -19.11
C ILE A 200 3.45 -15.05 -20.53
N PRO A 201 3.14 -15.89 -21.54
CA PRO A 201 3.59 -15.66 -22.92
C PRO A 201 3.13 -14.31 -23.50
N GLU A 202 2.01 -13.78 -23.03
CA GLU A 202 1.44 -12.49 -23.44
C GLU A 202 2.39 -11.31 -23.16
N LEU A 203 3.30 -11.46 -22.19
CA LEU A 203 4.30 -10.46 -21.86
C LEU A 203 5.60 -10.61 -22.66
N ALA A 204 5.72 -11.56 -23.58
CA ALA A 204 6.95 -11.81 -24.33
C ALA A 204 7.49 -10.57 -25.08
N GLY A 205 6.59 -9.71 -25.59
CA GLY A 205 6.94 -8.47 -26.28
C GLY A 205 7.12 -7.24 -25.41
N SER A 206 6.88 -7.36 -24.10
CA SER A 206 7.02 -6.26 -23.15
C SER A 206 8.38 -6.29 -22.42
N ALA A 207 8.65 -5.26 -21.64
CA ALA A 207 9.85 -5.20 -20.78
C ALA A 207 9.95 -6.35 -19.76
N PHE A 208 8.84 -7.01 -19.45
CA PHE A 208 8.80 -8.11 -18.51
C PHE A 208 9.17 -9.46 -19.13
N GLY A 209 9.07 -9.62 -20.45
CA GLY A 209 9.17 -10.92 -21.10
C GLY A 209 10.46 -11.66 -20.82
N ASP A 210 11.59 -10.98 -20.76
CA ASP A 210 12.92 -11.53 -20.46
C ASP A 210 13.39 -11.28 -19.01
N ALA A 211 12.60 -10.56 -18.22
CA ALA A 211 12.85 -10.44 -16.77
C ALA A 211 12.59 -11.77 -16.07
N THR A 212 13.39 -12.09 -15.07
CA THR A 212 13.15 -13.29 -14.26
C THR A 212 12.11 -13.00 -13.17
N VAL A 213 11.46 -14.05 -12.66
CA VAL A 213 10.55 -13.97 -11.51
C VAL A 213 11.25 -13.31 -10.32
N ARG A 214 12.54 -13.61 -10.11
CA ARG A 214 13.36 -13.00 -9.06
C ARG A 214 13.51 -11.49 -9.25
N GLN A 215 13.77 -11.04 -10.46
CA GLN A 215 13.90 -9.61 -10.78
C GLN A 215 12.58 -8.86 -10.57
N VAL A 216 11.45 -9.49 -10.85
CA VAL A 216 10.12 -8.95 -10.53
C VAL A 216 9.93 -8.84 -9.02
N LEU A 217 10.20 -9.91 -8.25
CA LEU A 217 10.10 -9.94 -6.78
C LEU A 217 10.98 -8.90 -6.10
N ASP A 218 12.18 -8.68 -6.61
CA ASP A 218 13.18 -7.77 -6.02
C ASP A 218 13.16 -6.37 -6.68
N MET A 219 12.20 -6.12 -7.60
CA MET A 219 12.06 -4.86 -8.33
C MET A 219 13.36 -4.38 -9.00
N THR A 220 14.09 -5.30 -9.61
CA THR A 220 15.30 -5.00 -10.38
C THR A 220 15.06 -5.09 -11.90
N THR A 221 13.81 -4.99 -12.32
CA THR A 221 13.40 -4.94 -13.72
C THR A 221 13.74 -3.59 -14.37
N ALA A 222 14.14 -3.63 -15.63
CA ALA A 222 14.53 -2.45 -16.40
C ALA A 222 13.34 -1.92 -17.23
N LEU A 223 12.53 -1.05 -16.63
CA LEU A 223 11.28 -0.55 -17.19
C LEU A 223 11.37 0.93 -17.57
N ASP A 224 10.82 1.30 -18.73
CA ASP A 224 10.48 2.68 -19.05
C ASP A 224 9.11 3.01 -18.44
N TYR A 225 9.14 3.25 -17.14
CA TYR A 225 7.96 3.49 -16.32
C TYR A 225 8.34 4.39 -15.15
N SER A 226 7.61 5.49 -14.97
CA SER A 226 7.82 6.45 -13.89
C SER A 226 6.70 6.35 -12.86
N GLU A 227 7.07 6.44 -11.57
CA GLU A 227 6.16 6.66 -10.45
C GLU A 227 6.36 8.04 -9.83
N ASP A 228 6.74 9.03 -10.63
CA ASP A 228 6.74 10.42 -10.20
C ASP A 228 5.30 10.92 -10.14
N TYR A 229 4.74 10.98 -8.95
CA TYR A 229 3.36 11.44 -8.73
C TYR A 229 3.17 12.93 -9.02
N ALA A 230 4.26 13.70 -9.14
CA ALA A 230 4.20 15.12 -9.49
C ALA A 230 4.19 15.34 -11.01
N ASP A 231 4.56 14.35 -11.81
CA ASP A 231 4.56 14.39 -13.25
C ASP A 231 3.23 13.81 -13.80
N PRO A 232 2.34 14.64 -14.41
CA PRO A 232 1.06 14.15 -14.94
C PRO A 232 1.19 13.18 -16.11
N GLU A 233 2.34 13.13 -16.77
CA GLU A 233 2.63 12.21 -17.88
C GLU A 233 3.28 10.90 -17.40
N ALA A 234 3.55 10.76 -16.10
CA ALA A 234 4.17 9.57 -15.57
C ALA A 234 3.35 8.29 -15.83
N GLY A 235 4.05 7.19 -16.08
CA GLY A 235 3.44 5.88 -16.37
C GLY A 235 2.47 5.40 -15.29
N VAL A 236 2.66 5.81 -14.03
CA VAL A 236 1.75 5.48 -12.92
C VAL A 236 0.33 5.97 -13.17
N TRP A 237 0.13 7.10 -13.84
CA TRP A 237 -1.21 7.62 -14.14
C TRP A 237 -1.89 6.86 -15.28
N GLN A 238 -1.11 6.44 -16.29
CA GLN A 238 -1.62 5.58 -17.36
C GLN A 238 -2.00 4.21 -16.82
N HIS A 239 -1.20 3.64 -15.93
CA HIS A 239 -1.49 2.41 -15.22
C HIS A 239 -2.76 2.52 -14.36
N ALA A 240 -2.89 3.60 -13.59
CA ALA A 240 -4.09 3.87 -12.80
C ALA A 240 -5.33 4.07 -13.69
N ALA A 241 -5.18 4.71 -14.85
CA ALA A 241 -6.25 4.84 -15.83
C ALA A 241 -6.70 3.49 -16.38
N ALA A 242 -5.77 2.60 -16.72
CA ALA A 242 -6.08 1.24 -17.18
C ALA A 242 -6.82 0.44 -16.10
N GLY A 243 -6.36 0.51 -14.85
CA GLY A 243 -6.96 -0.19 -13.70
C GLY A 243 -8.25 0.42 -13.16
N ASN A 244 -8.65 1.61 -13.62
CA ASN A 244 -9.89 2.23 -13.19
C ASN A 244 -11.10 1.41 -13.69
N ALA A 245 -11.94 0.96 -12.78
CA ALA A 245 -13.12 0.15 -13.08
C ALA A 245 -14.28 0.94 -13.70
N LEU A 246 -14.23 2.28 -13.70
CA LEU A 246 -15.25 3.11 -14.34
C LEU A 246 -15.26 2.88 -15.87
N PRO A 247 -16.44 3.02 -16.51
CA PRO A 247 -16.53 2.98 -17.97
C PRO A 247 -15.58 3.99 -18.60
N LYS A 248 -14.77 3.52 -19.55
CA LYS A 248 -13.87 4.39 -20.30
C LYS A 248 -14.67 5.24 -21.29
N PRO A 249 -14.25 6.49 -21.58
CA PRO A 249 -14.82 7.27 -22.69
C PRO A 249 -14.81 6.49 -24.00
N SER A 250 -15.78 6.77 -24.90
CA SER A 250 -15.89 6.05 -26.17
C SER A 250 -14.69 6.26 -27.10
N ASP A 251 -14.01 7.39 -26.97
CA ASP A 251 -12.79 7.78 -27.69
C ASP A 251 -11.48 7.34 -26.99
N TYR A 252 -11.58 6.65 -25.86
CA TYR A 252 -10.40 6.16 -25.16
C TYR A 252 -9.75 4.99 -25.90
N SER A 253 -8.50 5.18 -26.32
CA SER A 253 -7.70 4.21 -27.07
C SER A 253 -6.62 3.50 -26.27
N GLY A 254 -6.45 3.86 -24.98
CA GLY A 254 -5.47 3.25 -24.10
C GLY A 254 -5.88 1.89 -23.54
N PRO A 255 -4.98 1.22 -22.79
CA PRO A 255 -5.26 -0.04 -22.09
C PRO A 255 -6.46 0.09 -21.14
N ARG A 256 -7.31 -0.95 -21.08
CA ARG A 256 -8.56 -0.95 -20.30
C ARG A 256 -8.48 -1.78 -19.03
N THR A 257 -7.42 -2.58 -18.88
CA THR A 257 -7.18 -3.47 -17.76
C THR A 257 -5.72 -3.42 -17.34
N TYR A 258 -5.41 -3.90 -16.13
CA TYR A 258 -4.01 -4.06 -15.71
C TYR A 258 -3.23 -4.95 -16.68
N PHE A 259 -3.81 -6.08 -17.12
CA PHE A 259 -3.14 -7.01 -18.03
C PHE A 259 -2.80 -6.37 -19.38
N GLU A 260 -3.71 -5.57 -19.95
CA GLU A 260 -3.44 -4.85 -21.17
C GLU A 260 -2.32 -3.82 -21.00
N PHE A 261 -2.33 -3.09 -19.87
CA PHE A 261 -1.28 -2.10 -19.60
C PHE A 261 0.10 -2.73 -19.48
N LEU A 262 0.22 -3.85 -18.77
CA LEU A 262 1.50 -4.54 -18.57
C LEU A 262 2.17 -4.96 -19.89
N GLN A 263 1.37 -5.26 -20.92
CA GLN A 263 1.87 -5.60 -22.25
C GLN A 263 2.46 -4.40 -23.01
N THR A 264 2.12 -3.16 -22.62
CA THR A 264 2.61 -1.93 -23.26
C THR A 264 3.93 -1.43 -22.69
N VAL A 265 4.33 -1.90 -21.49
CA VAL A 265 5.51 -1.38 -20.79
C VAL A 265 6.78 -1.75 -21.54
N GLN A 266 7.55 -0.73 -21.93
CA GLN A 266 8.77 -0.88 -22.71
C GLN A 266 9.99 -1.01 -21.81
N ARG A 267 11.06 -1.59 -22.35
CA ARG A 267 12.33 -1.77 -21.67
C ARG A 267 13.19 -0.50 -21.74
N LYS A 268 13.82 -0.14 -20.61
CA LYS A 268 14.81 0.92 -20.53
C LYS A 268 15.93 0.51 -19.58
N GLY A 269 17.05 0.09 -20.13
CA GLY A 269 18.22 -0.33 -19.36
C GLY A 269 18.43 -1.85 -19.35
N GLU A 270 19.15 -2.32 -18.33
CA GLU A 270 19.58 -3.70 -18.17
C GLU A 270 18.88 -4.36 -16.98
N GLN A 271 18.29 -5.53 -17.21
CA GLN A 271 17.61 -6.33 -16.18
C GLN A 271 18.59 -6.71 -15.05
N GLY A 272 18.13 -6.62 -13.80
CA GLY A 272 18.92 -6.99 -12.62
C GLY A 272 19.93 -5.95 -12.15
N ARG A 273 20.21 -4.89 -12.92
CA ARG A 273 21.30 -3.94 -12.63
C ARG A 273 21.01 -3.00 -11.45
N ALA A 274 19.80 -2.50 -11.34
CA ALA A 274 19.41 -1.51 -10.35
C ALA A 274 18.04 -1.81 -9.79
N PHE A 275 17.85 -1.53 -8.51
CA PHE A 275 16.54 -1.46 -7.89
C PHE A 275 15.79 -0.24 -8.44
N GLY A 276 14.54 -0.44 -8.79
CA GLY A 276 13.61 0.63 -9.14
C GLY A 276 12.22 0.29 -8.63
N TYR A 277 11.76 1.05 -7.62
CA TYR A 277 10.42 0.83 -7.09
C TYR A 277 9.39 1.13 -8.17
N ARG A 278 8.68 0.10 -8.64
CA ARG A 278 7.73 0.17 -9.74
C ARG A 278 6.54 -0.74 -9.44
N THR A 279 5.38 -0.14 -9.24
CA THR A 279 4.12 -0.82 -8.85
C THR A 279 3.74 -1.95 -9.80
N VAL A 280 3.94 -1.76 -11.08
CA VAL A 280 3.65 -2.74 -12.14
C VAL A 280 4.35 -4.09 -11.98
N ASN A 281 5.50 -4.14 -11.28
CA ASN A 281 6.14 -5.42 -10.94
C ASN A 281 5.22 -6.30 -10.08
N THR A 282 4.48 -5.68 -9.16
CA THR A 282 3.59 -6.47 -8.30
C THR A 282 2.36 -6.95 -9.04
N ASP A 283 1.87 -6.19 -10.01
CA ASP A 283 0.75 -6.65 -10.84
C ASP A 283 1.18 -7.80 -11.78
N VAL A 284 2.42 -7.77 -12.31
CA VAL A 284 3.02 -8.94 -12.99
C VAL A 284 3.14 -10.13 -12.03
N LEU A 285 3.58 -9.90 -10.78
CA LEU A 285 3.65 -10.98 -9.79
C LEU A 285 2.27 -11.54 -9.46
N GLY A 286 1.25 -10.70 -9.32
CA GLY A 286 -0.14 -11.13 -9.14
C GLY A 286 -0.64 -12.00 -10.31
N TRP A 287 -0.26 -11.63 -11.54
CA TRP A 287 -0.57 -12.43 -12.72
C TRP A 287 0.20 -13.75 -12.74
N LEU A 288 1.49 -13.76 -12.40
CA LEU A 288 2.31 -14.97 -12.24
C LEU A 288 1.70 -15.93 -11.22
N ILE A 289 1.32 -15.42 -10.04
CA ILE A 289 0.66 -16.21 -8.99
C ILE A 289 -0.62 -16.83 -9.53
N SER A 290 -1.49 -16.04 -10.13
CA SER A 290 -2.78 -16.52 -10.63
C SER A 290 -2.61 -17.56 -11.75
N ARG A 291 -1.67 -17.34 -12.66
CA ARG A 291 -1.40 -18.26 -13.78
C ARG A 291 -0.79 -19.58 -13.30
N ALA A 292 0.15 -19.51 -12.35
CA ALA A 292 0.83 -20.72 -11.85
C ALA A 292 -0.05 -21.58 -10.95
N THR A 293 -1.00 -20.95 -10.22
CA THR A 293 -1.92 -21.69 -9.32
C THR A 293 -3.26 -22.06 -9.95
N GLY A 294 -3.64 -21.42 -11.05
CA GLY A 294 -4.98 -21.54 -11.63
C GLY A 294 -6.09 -20.87 -10.80
N GLN A 295 -5.72 -20.08 -9.76
CA GLN A 295 -6.63 -19.39 -8.85
C GLN A 295 -6.49 -17.88 -8.99
N SER A 296 -7.51 -17.11 -8.60
CA SER A 296 -7.36 -15.66 -8.49
C SER A 296 -6.42 -15.30 -7.33
N LEU A 297 -5.75 -14.15 -7.41
CA LEU A 297 -4.88 -13.65 -6.33
C LEU A 297 -5.63 -13.57 -4.98
N THR A 298 -6.93 -13.24 -4.99
CA THR A 298 -7.75 -13.18 -3.76
C THR A 298 -7.98 -14.55 -3.14
N GLU A 299 -8.15 -15.59 -3.95
CA GLU A 299 -8.29 -16.97 -3.48
C GLU A 299 -6.97 -17.47 -2.90
N VAL A 300 -5.85 -17.25 -3.60
CA VAL A 300 -4.51 -17.61 -3.10
C VAL A 300 -4.21 -16.88 -1.79
N MET A 301 -4.50 -15.56 -1.70
CA MET A 301 -4.33 -14.79 -0.46
C MET A 301 -5.17 -15.33 0.68
N ALA A 302 -6.43 -15.67 0.41
CA ALA A 302 -7.33 -16.25 1.40
C ALA A 302 -6.83 -17.61 1.88
N GLU A 303 -6.53 -18.53 0.96
CA GLU A 303 -6.16 -19.91 1.28
C GLU A 303 -4.79 -20.01 1.97
N ARG A 304 -3.79 -19.30 1.42
CA ARG A 304 -2.40 -19.43 1.86
C ARG A 304 -2.04 -18.61 3.09
N LEU A 305 -2.77 -17.52 3.34
CA LEU A 305 -2.44 -16.58 4.40
C LEU A 305 -3.64 -16.23 5.27
N TRP A 306 -4.68 -15.59 4.70
CA TRP A 306 -5.68 -14.89 5.51
C TRP A 306 -6.57 -15.80 6.35
N SER A 307 -7.03 -16.93 5.78
CA SER A 307 -7.84 -17.92 6.51
C SER A 307 -7.07 -18.66 7.59
N ARG A 308 -5.73 -18.68 7.52
CA ARG A 308 -4.85 -19.35 8.49
C ARG A 308 -4.38 -18.41 9.60
N LEU A 309 -4.50 -17.10 9.40
CA LEU A 309 -4.01 -16.08 10.32
C LEU A 309 -4.80 -16.01 11.63
N GLY A 310 -6.03 -16.48 11.65
CA GLY A 310 -6.98 -16.22 12.76
C GLY A 310 -7.40 -14.75 12.80
N ALA A 311 -7.66 -14.18 11.62
CA ALA A 311 -8.03 -12.78 11.45
C ALA A 311 -9.38 -12.44 12.09
N ASP A 312 -9.55 -11.22 12.60
CA ASP A 312 -10.82 -10.70 13.11
C ASP A 312 -11.85 -10.55 11.99
N ALA A 313 -11.39 -10.11 10.81
CA ALA A 313 -12.27 -9.80 9.68
C ALA A 313 -11.73 -10.32 8.34
N GLY A 314 -12.60 -10.48 7.35
CA GLY A 314 -12.21 -10.60 5.96
C GLY A 314 -11.56 -9.31 5.46
N ALA A 315 -10.66 -9.44 4.52
CA ALA A 315 -10.06 -8.35 3.77
C ALA A 315 -10.65 -8.27 2.36
N PHE A 316 -10.20 -7.32 1.55
CA PHE A 316 -10.58 -7.25 0.14
C PHE A 316 -9.49 -6.54 -0.68
N PHE A 317 -9.53 -6.75 -1.99
CA PHE A 317 -8.79 -5.95 -2.98
C PHE A 317 -9.73 -5.08 -3.78
N SER A 318 -9.32 -3.85 -4.12
CA SER A 318 -9.91 -3.14 -5.25
C SER A 318 -9.53 -3.86 -6.55
N VAL A 319 -10.41 -3.78 -7.55
CA VAL A 319 -10.25 -4.50 -8.82
C VAL A 319 -10.47 -3.57 -10.02
N ASP A 320 -9.91 -3.95 -11.17
CA ASP A 320 -10.17 -3.31 -12.45
C ASP A 320 -11.54 -3.71 -13.04
N SER A 321 -11.83 -3.24 -14.27
CA SER A 321 -13.10 -3.46 -14.96
C SER A 321 -13.44 -4.92 -15.27
N ILE A 322 -12.47 -5.82 -15.25
CA ILE A 322 -12.67 -7.27 -15.44
C ILE A 322 -12.51 -8.07 -14.15
N GLY A 323 -12.35 -7.39 -13.01
CA GLY A 323 -12.24 -8.01 -11.70
C GLY A 323 -10.82 -8.47 -11.33
N THR A 324 -9.79 -7.98 -12.01
CA THR A 324 -8.39 -8.25 -11.66
C THR A 324 -8.01 -7.47 -10.40
N PRO A 325 -7.54 -8.13 -9.32
CA PRO A 325 -7.09 -7.45 -8.12
C PRO A 325 -5.91 -6.52 -8.40
N PHE A 326 -5.96 -5.30 -7.86
CA PHE A 326 -4.82 -4.39 -7.87
C PHE A 326 -3.73 -4.91 -6.90
N ALA A 327 -2.85 -5.76 -7.41
CA ALA A 327 -1.80 -6.39 -6.61
C ALA A 327 -0.79 -5.38 -6.07
N GLY A 328 -0.62 -4.24 -6.75
CA GLY A 328 0.29 -3.17 -6.37
C GLY A 328 -0.17 -2.29 -5.20
N GLY A 329 -1.46 -2.31 -4.81
CA GLY A 329 -1.93 -1.36 -3.79
C GLY A 329 -3.37 -1.52 -3.32
N GLY A 330 -4.11 -2.50 -3.84
CA GLY A 330 -5.55 -2.60 -3.66
C GLY A 330 -6.03 -3.29 -2.38
N PHE A 331 -5.14 -3.80 -1.54
CA PHE A 331 -5.51 -4.54 -0.34
C PHE A 331 -6.04 -3.62 0.77
N ASN A 332 -7.11 -4.04 1.43
CA ASN A 332 -7.74 -3.35 2.55
C ASN A 332 -8.00 -4.34 3.68
N ALA A 333 -7.59 -4.00 4.89
CA ALA A 333 -7.70 -4.88 6.04
C ALA A 333 -7.84 -4.11 7.35
N SER A 334 -8.17 -4.80 8.45
CA SER A 334 -8.12 -4.23 9.79
C SER A 334 -6.68 -4.04 10.25
N LEU A 335 -6.45 -3.05 11.10
CA LEU A 335 -5.12 -2.77 11.65
C LEU A 335 -4.62 -3.91 12.54
N ARG A 336 -5.52 -4.52 13.34
CA ARG A 336 -5.19 -5.67 14.18
C ARG A 336 -4.77 -6.89 13.35
N ASP A 337 -5.41 -7.11 12.20
CA ASP A 337 -5.04 -8.22 11.32
C ASP A 337 -3.69 -7.97 10.65
N MET A 338 -3.36 -6.71 10.30
CA MET A 338 -2.02 -6.36 9.86
C MET A 338 -0.97 -6.59 10.97
N ALA A 339 -1.30 -6.30 12.23
CA ALA A 339 -0.41 -6.62 13.35
C ALA A 339 -0.22 -8.15 13.51
N ARG A 340 -1.26 -8.96 13.27
CA ARG A 340 -1.13 -10.44 13.23
C ARG A 340 -0.21 -10.91 12.11
N VAL A 341 -0.29 -10.31 10.93
CA VAL A 341 0.68 -10.58 9.85
C VAL A 341 2.10 -10.26 10.31
N GLY A 342 2.31 -9.09 10.93
CA GLY A 342 3.62 -8.72 11.48
C GLY A 342 4.12 -9.71 12.54
N GLN A 343 3.24 -10.18 13.42
CA GLN A 343 3.61 -11.20 14.42
C GLN A 343 3.95 -12.54 13.74
N LEU A 344 3.19 -12.95 12.73
CA LEU A 344 3.50 -14.16 11.95
C LEU A 344 4.88 -14.07 11.29
N MET A 345 5.22 -12.90 10.75
CA MET A 345 6.55 -12.65 10.18
C MET A 345 7.64 -12.66 11.26
N LEU A 346 7.38 -12.10 12.45
CA LEU A 346 8.29 -12.12 13.58
C LEU A 346 8.55 -13.55 14.10
N ASP A 347 7.51 -14.37 14.13
CA ASP A 347 7.52 -15.78 14.57
C ASP A 347 8.01 -16.75 13.47
N GLU A 348 8.73 -16.25 12.47
CA GLU A 348 9.24 -17.03 11.33
C GLU A 348 8.17 -17.91 10.64
N GLY A 349 6.95 -17.37 10.54
CA GLY A 349 5.85 -18.02 9.83
C GLY A 349 5.05 -19.05 10.65
N ARG A 350 5.24 -19.10 11.97
CA ARG A 350 4.53 -20.05 12.85
C ARG A 350 3.33 -19.43 13.54
N ILE A 351 2.29 -20.22 13.71
CA ILE A 351 1.14 -19.94 14.58
C ILE A 351 0.95 -21.17 15.48
N GLY A 352 1.32 -21.07 16.75
CA GLY A 352 1.38 -22.23 17.63
C GLY A 352 2.34 -23.28 17.05
N ASP A 353 1.85 -24.49 16.84
CA ASP A 353 2.64 -25.58 16.27
C ASP A 353 2.59 -25.63 14.73
N GLU A 354 1.73 -24.82 14.11
CA GLU A 354 1.56 -24.81 12.65
C GLU A 354 2.59 -23.88 11.97
N GLN A 355 3.29 -24.41 10.96
CA GLN A 355 4.12 -23.61 10.04
C GLN A 355 3.25 -23.13 8.87
N VAL A 356 2.75 -21.89 8.94
CA VAL A 356 1.89 -21.28 7.93
C VAL A 356 2.72 -20.81 6.73
N ILE A 357 3.88 -20.21 6.99
CA ILE A 357 4.83 -19.75 5.98
C ILE A 357 6.16 -20.47 6.23
N PRO A 358 6.77 -21.14 5.24
CA PRO A 358 8.06 -21.78 5.45
C PRO A 358 9.09 -20.80 6.05
N ALA A 359 9.73 -21.17 7.16
CA ALA A 359 10.70 -20.30 7.85
C ALA A 359 11.83 -19.82 6.94
N ALA A 360 12.22 -20.66 5.97
CA ALA A 360 13.23 -20.29 4.96
C ALA A 360 12.82 -19.08 4.11
N VAL A 361 11.53 -18.91 3.82
CA VAL A 361 10.99 -17.76 3.09
C VAL A 361 11.24 -16.47 3.88
N ILE A 362 10.88 -16.46 5.15
CA ILE A 362 11.04 -15.26 6.00
C ILE A 362 12.52 -14.97 6.23
N ARG A 363 13.35 -15.98 6.48
CA ARG A 363 14.81 -15.81 6.59
C ARG A 363 15.41 -15.28 5.29
N GLY A 364 14.94 -15.74 4.12
CA GLY A 364 15.36 -15.23 2.82
C GLY A 364 15.00 -13.75 2.61
N ILE A 365 13.78 -13.34 3.01
CA ILE A 365 13.37 -11.93 2.99
C ILE A 365 14.27 -11.10 3.93
N ARG A 366 14.49 -11.53 5.16
CA ARG A 366 15.32 -10.83 6.15
C ARG A 366 16.78 -10.73 5.76
N ALA A 367 17.30 -11.70 5.03
CA ALA A 367 18.66 -11.64 4.47
C ALA A 367 18.82 -10.48 3.48
N GLY A 368 17.70 -10.03 2.89
CA GLY A 368 17.67 -8.92 1.95
C GLY A 368 18.10 -9.30 0.54
N GLY A 369 18.05 -8.31 -0.34
CA GLY A 369 18.50 -8.40 -1.72
C GLY A 369 19.84 -7.68 -1.94
N GLU A 370 20.17 -7.45 -3.20
CA GLU A 370 21.43 -6.82 -3.62
C GLU A 370 21.53 -5.36 -3.17
N ARG A 371 22.31 -5.08 -2.14
CA ARG A 371 22.51 -3.73 -1.58
C ARG A 371 23.10 -2.76 -2.62
N ALA A 372 23.98 -3.25 -3.49
CA ALA A 372 24.55 -2.43 -4.55
C ALA A 372 23.52 -2.01 -5.59
N ALA A 373 22.56 -2.88 -5.93
CA ALA A 373 21.44 -2.53 -6.81
C ALA A 373 20.52 -1.50 -6.14
N PHE A 374 20.23 -1.67 -4.85
CA PHE A 374 19.41 -0.73 -4.08
C PHE A 374 20.07 0.66 -3.97
N ALA A 375 21.36 0.73 -3.73
CA ALA A 375 22.10 1.99 -3.61
C ALA A 375 22.01 2.86 -4.87
N ARG A 376 21.88 2.24 -6.06
CA ARG A 376 21.71 2.96 -7.34
C ARG A 376 20.37 3.70 -7.47
N ALA A 377 19.37 3.35 -6.66
CA ALA A 377 18.09 4.06 -6.62
C ALA A 377 18.17 5.43 -5.91
N GLY A 378 19.28 5.73 -5.19
CA GLY A 378 19.52 7.06 -4.65
C GLY A 378 18.71 7.44 -3.42
N TYR A 379 18.14 6.50 -2.68
CA TYR A 379 17.39 6.78 -1.44
C TYR A 379 18.31 7.32 -0.34
N ARG A 380 18.32 8.65 -0.12
CA ARG A 380 19.22 9.32 0.83
C ARG A 380 18.99 8.89 2.28
N GLN A 381 17.73 8.69 2.67
CA GLN A 381 17.32 8.34 4.04
C GLN A 381 17.44 6.83 4.34
N LEU A 382 17.58 5.99 3.30
CA LEU A 382 17.62 4.53 3.42
C LEU A 382 18.99 3.96 2.96
N GLN A 383 20.06 4.65 3.28
CA GLN A 383 21.40 4.19 2.93
C GLN A 383 21.71 2.85 3.60
N GLY A 384 22.30 1.92 2.84
CA GLY A 384 22.65 0.60 3.33
C GLY A 384 21.48 -0.41 3.35
N TRP A 385 20.27 0.02 3.06
CA TRP A 385 19.11 -0.88 2.92
C TRP A 385 19.21 -1.74 1.66
N SER A 386 18.31 -2.72 1.58
CA SER A 386 18.06 -3.51 0.39
C SER A 386 16.55 -3.80 0.24
N TYR A 387 16.19 -4.48 -0.85
CA TYR A 387 14.82 -4.88 -1.14
C TYR A 387 14.79 -6.35 -1.56
N ARG A 388 13.90 -7.15 -0.94
CA ARG A 388 13.79 -8.57 -1.22
C ARG A 388 12.36 -9.06 -1.10
N GLY A 389 11.86 -9.75 -2.12
CA GLY A 389 10.51 -10.31 -2.07
C GLY A 389 9.44 -9.27 -1.75
N MET A 390 9.61 -8.04 -2.25
CA MET A 390 8.76 -6.87 -2.00
C MET A 390 8.78 -6.33 -0.56
N TRP A 391 9.83 -6.65 0.23
CA TRP A 391 10.08 -6.13 1.57
C TRP A 391 11.30 -5.22 1.61
N TRP A 392 11.23 -4.17 2.43
CA TRP A 392 12.33 -3.24 2.70
C TRP A 392 13.13 -3.77 3.89
N VAL A 393 14.44 -3.95 3.73
CA VAL A 393 15.34 -4.54 4.74
C VAL A 393 16.39 -3.52 5.12
N SER A 394 16.45 -3.15 6.41
CA SER A 394 17.31 -2.06 6.89
C SER A 394 18.79 -2.47 7.03
N HIS A 395 19.05 -3.74 7.30
CA HIS A 395 20.37 -4.27 7.70
C HIS A 395 20.96 -3.61 8.94
N ASP A 396 20.14 -3.07 9.82
CA ASP A 396 20.56 -2.58 11.12
C ASP A 396 20.91 -3.74 12.08
N ALA A 397 21.47 -3.40 13.25
CA ALA A 397 21.88 -4.40 14.24
C ALA A 397 20.72 -5.25 14.78
N ASN A 398 19.48 -4.76 14.70
CA ASN A 398 18.29 -5.49 15.13
C ASN A 398 17.73 -6.42 14.03
N GLY A 399 18.24 -6.30 12.78
CA GLY A 399 17.74 -7.04 11.63
C GLY A 399 16.32 -6.62 11.24
N THR A 400 16.01 -5.34 11.37
CA THR A 400 14.68 -4.83 11.08
C THR A 400 14.34 -4.87 9.60
N TYR A 401 13.08 -5.12 9.32
CA TYR A 401 12.53 -5.07 7.96
C TYR A 401 11.08 -4.62 8.01
N MET A 402 10.57 -4.14 6.89
CA MET A 402 9.23 -3.55 6.89
C MET A 402 8.53 -3.62 5.54
N ALA A 403 7.20 -3.59 5.59
CA ALA A 403 6.34 -3.23 4.48
C ALA A 403 5.98 -1.74 4.56
N ARG A 404 5.86 -1.07 3.40
CA ARG A 404 5.61 0.37 3.31
C ARG A 404 4.56 0.69 2.26
N GLY A 405 3.76 1.71 2.52
CA GLY A 405 2.79 2.23 1.56
C GLY A 405 2.71 3.76 1.60
N VAL A 406 2.32 4.36 0.48
CA VAL A 406 2.11 5.82 0.38
C VAL A 406 1.17 6.32 1.46
N HIS A 407 1.23 7.60 1.77
CA HIS A 407 0.47 8.26 2.84
C HIS A 407 0.77 7.74 4.25
N GLY A 408 1.85 6.97 4.44
CA GLY A 408 2.35 6.56 5.75
C GLY A 408 1.89 5.18 6.23
N GLN A 409 1.44 4.29 5.36
CA GLN A 409 1.17 2.90 5.75
C GLN A 409 2.49 2.20 6.07
N SER A 410 2.54 1.46 7.18
CA SER A 410 3.73 0.69 7.54
C SER A 410 3.43 -0.53 8.40
N LEU A 411 4.23 -1.57 8.20
CA LEU A 411 4.34 -2.72 9.07
C LEU A 411 5.83 -2.92 9.36
N TRP A 412 6.27 -2.42 10.52
CA TRP A 412 7.65 -2.51 11.02
C TRP A 412 7.81 -3.75 11.86
N ILE A 413 8.88 -4.51 11.62
CA ILE A 413 9.18 -5.75 12.34
C ILE A 413 10.62 -5.66 12.84
N ASP A 414 10.79 -5.76 14.14
CA ASP A 414 12.08 -5.72 14.83
C ASP A 414 12.32 -7.05 15.56
N PRO A 415 13.05 -7.99 14.95
CA PRO A 415 13.28 -9.31 15.52
C PRO A 415 14.06 -9.30 16.83
N ALA A 416 15.06 -8.43 16.96
CA ALA A 416 15.88 -8.39 18.17
C ALA A 416 15.13 -7.78 19.35
N ALA A 417 14.19 -6.87 19.09
CA ALA A 417 13.34 -6.29 20.14
C ALA A 417 12.07 -7.11 20.41
N GLY A 418 11.70 -8.06 19.54
CA GLY A 418 10.42 -8.75 19.61
C GLY A 418 9.24 -7.79 19.40
N VAL A 419 9.41 -6.76 18.56
CA VAL A 419 8.44 -5.68 18.36
C VAL A 419 7.86 -5.72 16.95
N VAL A 420 6.54 -5.53 16.88
CA VAL A 420 5.81 -5.25 15.64
C VAL A 420 5.08 -3.93 15.78
N ILE A 421 5.20 -3.04 14.80
CA ILE A 421 4.42 -1.80 14.72
C ILE A 421 3.64 -1.83 13.41
N ALA A 422 2.33 -2.00 13.50
CA ALA A 422 1.40 -1.83 12.39
C ALA A 422 0.80 -0.44 12.46
N ARG A 423 0.87 0.33 11.37
CA ARG A 423 0.34 1.67 11.28
C ARG A 423 -0.39 1.89 9.98
N PHE A 424 -1.58 2.50 10.07
CA PHE A 424 -2.31 3.10 8.98
C PHE A 424 -2.38 4.62 9.17
N ALA A 425 -2.29 5.35 8.08
CA ALA A 425 -2.28 6.81 8.08
C ALA A 425 -2.83 7.37 6.76
N SER A 426 -3.16 8.64 6.78
CA SER A 426 -3.65 9.40 5.64
C SER A 426 -2.89 10.73 5.51
N HIS A 427 -1.53 10.65 5.52
CA HIS A 427 -0.65 11.79 5.37
C HIS A 427 -0.95 12.54 4.06
N PRO A 428 -1.00 13.90 4.05
CA PRO A 428 -1.34 14.67 2.85
C PRO A 428 -0.39 14.42 1.68
N VAL A 429 0.90 14.20 1.96
CA VAL A 429 1.90 13.88 0.94
C VAL A 429 2.02 12.37 0.79
N ALA A 430 1.94 11.88 -0.44
CA ALA A 430 1.98 10.45 -0.72
C ALA A 430 3.37 9.83 -0.42
N GLY A 431 4.45 10.53 -0.75
CA GLY A 431 5.82 10.03 -0.64
C GLY A 431 6.24 9.78 0.80
N ASN A 432 6.78 8.59 1.09
CA ASN A 432 7.24 8.26 2.45
C ASN A 432 8.46 9.06 2.88
N ALA A 433 9.27 9.57 1.95
CA ALA A 433 10.42 10.43 2.28
C ALA A 433 10.04 11.63 3.14
N ASP A 434 8.81 12.14 3.00
CA ASP A 434 8.31 13.29 3.72
C ASP A 434 7.97 12.97 5.19
N ASN A 435 7.70 11.72 5.51
CA ASN A 435 7.40 11.29 6.88
C ASN A 435 8.45 10.35 7.50
N ASP A 436 9.43 9.86 6.73
CA ASP A 436 10.49 8.99 7.24
C ASP A 436 11.29 9.64 8.37
N ALA A 437 11.53 10.94 8.28
CA ALA A 437 12.29 11.69 9.30
C ALA A 437 11.64 11.64 10.69
N THR A 438 10.34 11.46 10.77
CA THR A 438 9.57 11.38 12.02
C THR A 438 9.15 9.95 12.36
N THR A 439 8.94 9.08 11.37
CA THR A 439 8.41 7.73 11.61
C THR A 439 9.49 6.70 11.92
N LEU A 440 10.58 6.66 11.15
CA LEU A 440 11.62 5.64 11.35
C LEU A 440 12.37 5.83 12.69
N PRO A 441 12.80 7.05 13.09
CA PRO A 441 13.36 7.28 14.42
C PRO A 441 12.38 6.98 15.55
N ALA A 442 11.08 7.23 15.36
CA ALA A 442 10.05 6.91 16.35
C ALA A 442 9.93 5.40 16.57
N TYR A 443 9.89 4.61 15.49
CA TYR A 443 9.84 3.15 15.60
C TYR A 443 11.07 2.58 16.30
N GLN A 444 12.25 3.07 15.97
CA GLN A 444 13.49 2.69 16.63
C GLN A 444 13.49 3.08 18.12
N ALA A 445 12.91 4.24 18.48
CA ALA A 445 12.81 4.66 19.87
C ALA A 445 11.86 3.75 20.68
N ILE A 446 10.71 3.38 20.11
CA ILE A 446 9.79 2.42 20.73
C ILE A 446 10.47 1.06 20.91
N SER A 447 11.16 0.55 19.87
CA SER A 447 11.91 -0.71 19.97
C SER A 447 12.94 -0.69 21.10
N ARG A 448 13.77 0.38 21.17
CA ARG A 448 14.75 0.54 22.28
C ARG A 448 14.10 0.62 23.64
N HIS A 449 13.05 1.43 23.76
CA HIS A 449 12.32 1.60 25.04
C HIS A 449 11.73 0.29 25.54
N LEU A 450 11.16 -0.53 24.65
CA LEU A 450 10.60 -1.83 25.00
C LEU A 450 11.68 -2.88 25.32
N GLN A 451 12.91 -2.71 24.84
CA GLN A 451 14.07 -3.51 25.22
C GLN A 451 14.69 -3.09 26.56
N GLY A 452 14.21 -2.00 27.19
CA GLY A 452 14.82 -1.44 28.39
C GLY A 452 16.15 -0.71 28.16
N ARG A 453 16.34 -0.13 26.97
CA ARG A 453 17.55 0.55 26.53
C ARG A 453 17.31 2.05 26.29
#